data_72da55b54321f9c6f3a4dea30be1faea
#
_entry.id   72da55b54321f9c6f3a4dea30be1faea
#
_cell.length_a   1.000
_cell.length_b   1.000
_cell.length_c   1.000
_cell.angle_alpha   90.00
_cell.angle_beta   90.00
_cell.angle_gamma   90.00
#
_symmetry.space_group_name_H-M   'P 1'
#
loop_
_entity.id
_entity.type
_entity.pdbx_description
1 polymer ?
#
loop_
_entity_poly.entity_id
_entity_poly.type
_entity_poly.pdbx_seq_one_letter_code
_entity_poly.pdbx_strand_id
1 'polypeptide(L)'
;MSSYNLVNGTYANENKHLLMEILRGEWGFDGAVITDWGGSNDHALGVKNGSTLEMPAPGGDSVRELLAAVESGKISESDIDARLSELLPLVFDTKAALDAAPREFDAAAHHALARRAAEESLVLLKNEGSLLPLAAGTKVAVIGDFAKNPRYQGAGSSAVNALQVDTLLDSICLLYTSPSPRD
;
A
#
# COMPACT_ATOMS: atom_id res chain seq x y z
N MET A 1 5.35 -5.77 -5.90
CA MET A 1 3.99 -5.97 -6.46
C MET A 1 3.97 -5.47 -7.89
N SER A 2 3.39 -6.25 -8.82
CA SER A 2 3.19 -5.81 -10.20
C SER A 2 2.02 -4.81 -10.30
N SER A 3 1.69 -4.36 -11.51
CA SER A 3 0.63 -3.38 -11.76
C SER A 3 -0.34 -3.86 -12.85
N TYR A 4 -1.49 -3.21 -12.95
CA TYR A 4 -2.56 -3.59 -13.89
C TYR A 4 -2.29 -3.19 -15.35
N ASN A 5 -1.47 -2.17 -15.55
CA ASN A 5 -1.34 -1.53 -16.86
C ASN A 5 -0.47 -2.32 -17.84
N LEU A 6 -0.66 -2.04 -19.10
CA LEU A 6 0.23 -2.47 -20.18
C LEU A 6 1.50 -1.61 -20.18
N VAL A 7 2.63 -2.26 -20.41
CA VAL A 7 3.90 -1.61 -20.74
C VAL A 7 4.37 -2.15 -22.08
N ASN A 8 4.44 -1.28 -23.08
CA ASN A 8 4.79 -1.65 -24.48
C ASN A 8 3.94 -2.82 -25.02
N GLY A 9 2.65 -2.82 -24.73
CA GLY A 9 1.69 -3.79 -25.25
C GLY A 9 1.58 -5.11 -24.47
N THR A 10 2.35 -5.28 -23.38
CA THR A 10 2.27 -6.47 -22.51
C THR A 10 1.88 -6.03 -21.10
N TYR A 11 0.96 -6.74 -20.45
CA TYR A 11 0.61 -6.48 -19.07
C TYR A 11 1.83 -6.60 -18.16
N ALA A 12 1.98 -5.70 -17.20
CA ALA A 12 3.16 -5.61 -16.36
C ALA A 12 3.47 -6.93 -15.61
N ASN A 13 2.41 -7.66 -15.20
CA ASN A 13 2.55 -8.94 -14.51
C ASN A 13 3.10 -10.08 -15.38
N GLU A 14 3.01 -9.95 -16.69
CA GLU A 14 3.42 -10.95 -17.69
C GLU A 14 4.63 -10.47 -18.51
N ASN A 15 5.14 -9.30 -18.19
CA ASN A 15 6.17 -8.64 -18.97
C ASN A 15 7.57 -9.12 -18.59
N LYS A 16 8.12 -9.99 -19.45
CA LYS A 16 9.47 -10.55 -19.26
C LYS A 16 10.54 -9.47 -19.11
N HIS A 17 10.46 -8.41 -19.92
CA HIS A 17 11.46 -7.34 -19.86
C HIS A 17 11.48 -6.66 -18.50
N LEU A 18 10.29 -6.35 -17.93
CA LEU A 18 10.21 -5.74 -16.62
C LEU A 18 10.65 -6.68 -15.49
N LEU A 19 10.14 -7.93 -15.49
CA LEU A 19 10.28 -8.81 -14.33
C LEU A 19 11.58 -9.62 -14.37
N MET A 20 12.01 -10.09 -15.54
CA MET A 20 13.20 -10.94 -15.64
C MET A 20 14.45 -10.15 -16.01
N GLU A 21 14.34 -9.22 -16.97
CA GLU A 21 15.54 -8.54 -17.48
C GLU A 21 15.93 -7.36 -16.57
N ILE A 22 14.98 -6.45 -16.26
CA ILE A 22 15.26 -5.29 -15.40
C ILE A 22 15.27 -5.70 -13.92
N LEU A 23 14.13 -6.17 -13.39
CA LEU A 23 13.99 -6.38 -11.95
C LEU A 23 14.97 -7.42 -11.43
N ARG A 24 15.03 -8.61 -12.06
CA ARG A 24 15.89 -9.69 -11.61
C ARG A 24 17.30 -9.60 -12.17
N GLY A 25 17.44 -9.26 -13.47
CA GLY A 25 18.74 -9.20 -14.13
C GLY A 25 19.54 -7.98 -13.75
N GLU A 26 19.03 -6.77 -13.99
CA GLU A 26 19.78 -5.52 -13.76
C GLU A 26 19.80 -5.15 -12.27
N TRP A 27 18.67 -5.26 -11.58
CA TRP A 27 18.57 -4.84 -10.17
C TRP A 27 18.93 -5.94 -9.18
N GLY A 28 19.04 -7.18 -9.63
CA GLY A 28 19.42 -8.32 -8.79
C GLY A 28 18.36 -8.70 -7.75
N PHE A 29 17.07 -8.43 -8.01
CA PHE A 29 16.00 -8.79 -7.10
C PHE A 29 15.74 -10.31 -7.16
N ASP A 30 15.85 -11.00 -6.03
CA ASP A 30 15.70 -12.45 -5.88
C ASP A 30 14.43 -12.86 -5.12
N GLY A 31 13.64 -11.92 -4.66
CA GLY A 31 12.42 -12.17 -3.89
C GLY A 31 11.19 -12.49 -4.73
N ALA A 32 10.06 -12.68 -4.05
CA ALA A 32 8.78 -12.96 -4.66
C ALA A 32 8.13 -11.70 -5.29
N VAL A 33 7.59 -11.85 -6.50
CA VAL A 33 6.76 -10.85 -7.16
C VAL A 33 5.30 -11.24 -6.99
N ILE A 34 4.51 -10.36 -6.38
CA ILE A 34 3.08 -10.57 -6.14
C ILE A 34 2.29 -9.75 -7.14
N THR A 35 1.21 -10.29 -7.70
CA THR A 35 0.32 -9.51 -8.56
C THR A 35 -0.37 -8.41 -7.77
N ASP A 36 -0.75 -7.33 -8.42
CA ASP A 36 -1.82 -6.49 -7.90
C ASP A 36 -3.14 -7.28 -7.89
N TRP A 37 -4.12 -6.83 -7.13
CA TRP A 37 -5.33 -7.59 -6.82
C TRP A 37 -6.17 -7.89 -8.07
N GLY A 38 -6.11 -9.14 -8.55
CA GLY A 38 -6.74 -9.55 -9.81
C GLY A 38 -5.99 -9.10 -11.08
N GLY A 39 -4.70 -8.80 -10.98
CA GLY A 39 -3.88 -8.29 -12.08
C GLY A 39 -3.26 -9.36 -12.99
N SER A 40 -3.58 -10.65 -12.81
CA SER A 40 -3.13 -11.73 -13.69
C SER A 40 -4.12 -11.89 -14.86
N ASN A 41 -3.63 -11.78 -16.10
CA ASN A 41 -4.44 -11.94 -17.31
C ASN A 41 -4.14 -13.26 -18.04
N ASP A 42 -2.85 -13.62 -18.15
CA ASP A 42 -2.35 -14.93 -18.59
C ASP A 42 -1.43 -15.45 -17.47
N HIS A 43 -2.01 -16.27 -16.60
CA HIS A 43 -1.31 -16.73 -15.41
C HIS A 43 -0.08 -17.58 -15.74
N ALA A 44 -0.17 -18.46 -16.75
CA ALA A 44 0.94 -19.28 -17.19
C ALA A 44 2.09 -18.42 -17.76
N LEU A 45 1.77 -17.39 -18.52
CA LEU A 45 2.76 -16.45 -19.03
C LEU A 45 3.39 -15.64 -17.89
N GLY A 46 2.60 -15.23 -16.91
CA GLY A 46 3.08 -14.56 -15.70
C GLY A 46 4.11 -15.41 -14.96
N VAL A 47 3.81 -16.67 -14.67
CA VAL A 47 4.72 -17.62 -14.02
C VAL A 47 6.01 -17.78 -14.81
N LYS A 48 5.92 -17.98 -16.13
CA LYS A 48 7.09 -18.08 -17.01
C LYS A 48 7.97 -16.83 -16.96
N ASN A 49 7.36 -15.68 -16.88
CA ASN A 49 8.03 -14.38 -16.99
C ASN A 49 8.34 -13.71 -15.64
N GLY A 50 8.21 -14.42 -14.51
CA GLY A 50 8.74 -13.94 -13.24
C GLY A 50 7.73 -13.51 -12.20
N SER A 51 6.42 -13.65 -12.43
CA SER A 51 5.38 -13.48 -11.43
C SER A 51 5.33 -14.68 -10.51
N THR A 52 5.46 -14.46 -9.19
CA THR A 52 5.63 -15.53 -8.21
C THR A 52 4.33 -15.95 -7.56
N LEU A 53 3.49 -14.99 -7.18
CA LEU A 53 2.27 -15.24 -6.43
C LEU A 53 1.09 -14.44 -6.98
N GLU A 54 0.01 -15.13 -7.35
CA GLU A 54 -1.23 -14.52 -7.77
C GLU A 54 -2.11 -14.14 -6.56
N MET A 55 -2.65 -12.93 -6.57
CA MET A 55 -3.55 -12.43 -5.54
C MET A 55 -4.74 -11.66 -6.16
N PRO A 56 -5.99 -11.93 -5.71
CA PRO A 56 -6.39 -13.13 -4.96
C PRO A 56 -6.36 -14.35 -5.87
N ALA A 57 -6.22 -15.52 -5.29
CA ALA A 57 -6.37 -16.74 -6.06
C ALA A 57 -7.82 -16.87 -6.58
N PRO A 58 -8.05 -17.09 -7.89
CA PRO A 58 -9.39 -17.24 -8.46
C PRO A 58 -9.98 -18.63 -8.24
N GLY A 59 -9.73 -19.24 -7.09
CA GLY A 59 -10.08 -20.63 -6.80
C GLY A 59 -9.21 -21.63 -7.55
N GLY A 60 -9.82 -22.68 -8.14
CA GLY A 60 -9.08 -23.72 -8.86
C GLY A 60 -8.73 -23.39 -10.32
N ASP A 61 -9.12 -22.22 -10.83
CA ASP A 61 -8.97 -21.90 -12.26
C ASP A 61 -7.51 -21.73 -12.65
N SER A 62 -6.74 -20.96 -11.90
CA SER A 62 -5.29 -20.77 -12.16
C SER A 62 -4.50 -22.07 -12.04
N VAL A 63 -4.88 -22.96 -11.12
CA VAL A 63 -4.25 -24.29 -11.01
C VAL A 63 -4.48 -25.12 -12.27
N ARG A 64 -5.73 -25.12 -12.77
CA ARG A 64 -6.06 -25.83 -14.01
C ARG A 64 -5.34 -25.25 -15.22
N GLU A 65 -5.24 -23.92 -15.30
CA GLU A 65 -4.49 -23.22 -16.34
C GLU A 65 -3.01 -23.61 -16.33
N LEU A 66 -2.37 -23.62 -15.16
CA LEU A 66 -0.97 -24.01 -15.02
C LEU A 66 -0.73 -25.47 -15.39
N LEU A 67 -1.59 -26.40 -14.94
CA LEU A 67 -1.48 -27.81 -15.31
C LEU A 67 -1.60 -27.99 -16.80
N ALA A 68 -2.61 -27.40 -17.44
CA ALA A 68 -2.78 -27.46 -18.89
C ALA A 68 -1.62 -26.80 -19.65
N ALA A 69 -1.02 -25.74 -19.11
CA ALA A 69 0.13 -25.07 -19.70
C ALA A 69 1.40 -25.95 -19.65
N VAL A 70 1.60 -26.71 -18.56
CA VAL A 70 2.68 -27.70 -18.47
C VAL A 70 2.44 -28.86 -19.43
N GLU A 71 1.25 -29.44 -19.43
CA GLU A 71 0.87 -30.55 -20.30
C GLU A 71 1.03 -30.20 -21.79
N SER A 72 0.70 -28.99 -22.18
CA SER A 72 0.86 -28.48 -23.55
C SER A 72 2.28 -28.02 -23.91
N GLY A 73 3.19 -27.95 -22.94
CA GLY A 73 4.54 -27.42 -23.13
C GLY A 73 4.62 -25.89 -23.29
N LYS A 74 3.55 -25.12 -22.93
CA LYS A 74 3.56 -23.66 -22.91
C LYS A 74 4.53 -23.14 -21.86
N ILE A 75 4.58 -23.79 -20.70
CA ILE A 75 5.55 -23.60 -19.64
C ILE A 75 6.15 -24.95 -19.24
N SER A 76 7.28 -24.94 -18.53
CA SER A 76 7.93 -26.12 -18.00
C SER A 76 7.75 -26.22 -16.48
N GLU A 77 7.94 -27.43 -15.93
CA GLU A 77 8.01 -27.59 -14.47
C GLU A 77 9.11 -26.73 -13.85
N SER A 78 10.24 -26.54 -14.56
CA SER A 78 11.32 -25.67 -14.09
C SER A 78 10.93 -24.18 -13.99
N ASP A 79 9.95 -23.72 -14.77
CA ASP A 79 9.40 -22.35 -14.60
C ASP A 79 8.64 -22.25 -13.28
N ILE A 80 7.91 -23.29 -12.88
CA ILE A 80 7.20 -23.36 -11.60
C ILE A 80 8.21 -23.49 -10.46
N ASP A 81 9.22 -24.36 -10.57
CA ASP A 81 10.25 -24.53 -9.54
C ASP A 81 11.01 -23.23 -9.27
N ALA A 82 11.28 -22.44 -10.30
CA ALA A 82 11.88 -21.13 -10.14
C ALA A 82 11.00 -20.19 -9.29
N ARG A 83 9.71 -20.18 -9.54
CA ARG A 83 8.76 -19.37 -8.72
C ARG A 83 8.64 -19.88 -7.29
N LEU A 84 8.64 -21.21 -7.10
CA LEU A 84 8.65 -21.80 -5.75
C LEU A 84 9.92 -21.41 -4.98
N SER A 85 11.06 -21.42 -5.66
CA SER A 85 12.35 -21.03 -5.06
C SER A 85 12.37 -19.56 -4.60
N GLU A 86 11.57 -18.69 -5.21
CA GLU A 86 11.38 -17.30 -4.80
C GLU A 86 10.35 -17.16 -3.66
N LEU A 87 9.33 -18.02 -3.65
CA LEU A 87 8.24 -17.94 -2.67
C LEU A 87 8.63 -18.56 -1.32
N LEU A 88 9.31 -19.70 -1.33
CA LEU A 88 9.61 -20.45 -0.11
C LEU A 88 10.43 -19.66 0.93
N PRO A 89 11.47 -18.90 0.56
CA PRO A 89 12.18 -18.05 1.51
C PRO A 89 11.24 -17.06 2.20
N LEU A 90 10.34 -16.40 1.45
CA LEU A 90 9.34 -15.48 2.02
C LEU A 90 8.44 -16.20 3.04
N VAL A 91 7.98 -17.43 2.73
CA VAL A 91 7.14 -18.22 3.65
C VAL A 91 7.91 -18.58 4.92
N PHE A 92 9.16 -19.02 4.81
CA PHE A 92 9.97 -19.39 5.99
C PHE A 92 10.32 -18.18 6.85
N ASP A 93 10.68 -17.06 6.25
CA ASP A 93 11.02 -15.82 6.97
C ASP A 93 9.80 -15.25 7.70
N THR A 94 8.64 -15.24 7.04
CA THR A 94 7.39 -14.80 7.68
C THR A 94 6.93 -15.76 8.78
N LYS A 95 7.15 -17.08 8.61
CA LYS A 95 6.87 -18.06 9.66
C LYS A 95 7.73 -17.83 10.88
N ALA A 96 9.02 -17.56 10.72
CA ALA A 96 9.91 -17.23 11.81
C ALA A 96 9.47 -15.96 12.57
N ALA A 97 8.99 -14.96 11.86
CA ALA A 97 8.42 -13.74 12.45
C ALA A 97 7.12 -13.99 13.21
N LEU A 98 6.26 -14.89 12.72
CA LEU A 98 5.02 -15.30 13.39
C LEU A 98 5.28 -16.10 14.67
N ASP A 99 6.33 -16.93 14.68
CA ASP A 99 6.71 -17.73 15.85
C ASP A 99 7.42 -16.90 16.94
N ALA A 100 7.86 -15.70 16.60
CA ALA A 100 8.43 -14.77 17.57
C ALA A 100 7.33 -14.21 18.50
N ALA A 101 7.72 -13.84 19.72
CA ALA A 101 6.78 -13.21 20.65
C ALA A 101 6.15 -11.95 20.02
N PRO A 102 4.84 -11.72 20.20
CA PRO A 102 4.19 -10.49 19.74
C PRO A 102 4.94 -9.27 20.28
N ARG A 103 5.18 -8.29 19.39
CA ARG A 103 5.75 -7.00 19.79
C ARG A 103 4.60 -6.02 20.01
N GLU A 104 4.55 -5.47 21.22
CA GLU A 104 3.69 -4.30 21.45
C GLU A 104 4.29 -3.10 20.71
N PHE A 105 3.43 -2.26 20.15
CA PHE A 105 3.84 -1.00 19.55
C PHE A 105 3.32 0.15 20.41
N ASP A 106 4.10 1.23 20.47
CA ASP A 106 3.68 2.47 21.12
C ASP A 106 2.76 3.26 20.19
N ALA A 107 1.45 3.12 20.41
CA ALA A 107 0.43 3.79 19.61
C ALA A 107 0.55 5.33 19.69
N ALA A 108 0.94 5.88 20.84
CA ALA A 108 1.11 7.32 21.02
C ALA A 108 2.31 7.84 20.22
N ALA A 109 3.44 7.12 20.25
CA ALA A 109 4.61 7.47 19.46
C ALA A 109 4.33 7.37 17.95
N HIS A 110 3.60 6.34 17.51
CA HIS A 110 3.19 6.20 16.11
C HIS A 110 2.23 7.31 15.67
N HIS A 111 1.28 7.70 16.53
CA HIS A 111 0.38 8.82 16.26
C HIS A 111 1.14 10.14 16.15
N ALA A 112 2.08 10.40 17.05
CA ALA A 112 2.94 11.58 16.99
C ALA A 112 3.80 11.63 15.71
N LEU A 113 4.31 10.45 15.27
CA LEU A 113 5.04 10.36 14.00
C LEU A 113 4.14 10.63 12.79
N ALA A 114 2.93 10.09 12.78
CA ALA A 114 1.95 10.33 11.71
C ALA A 114 1.57 11.82 11.62
N ARG A 115 1.37 12.49 12.78
CA ARG A 115 1.15 13.93 12.85
C ARG A 115 2.33 14.71 12.24
N ARG A 116 3.56 14.41 12.66
CA ARG A 116 4.75 15.09 12.13
C ARG A 116 4.88 14.90 10.62
N ALA A 117 4.64 13.68 10.11
CA ALA A 117 4.66 13.43 8.68
C ALA A 117 3.60 14.26 7.93
N ALA A 118 2.39 14.40 8.49
CA ALA A 118 1.35 15.26 7.91
C ALA A 118 1.76 16.73 7.93
N GLU A 119 2.29 17.25 9.03
CA GLU A 119 2.76 18.62 9.15
C GLU A 119 3.88 18.94 8.14
N GLU A 120 4.86 18.05 7.99
CA GLU A 120 5.97 18.19 7.04
C GLU A 120 5.52 18.02 5.58
N SER A 121 4.35 17.44 5.33
CA SER A 121 3.78 17.28 3.98
C SER A 121 2.97 18.48 3.51
N LEU A 122 2.67 19.44 4.38
CA LEU A 122 1.90 20.63 4.05
C LEU A 122 2.79 21.68 3.40
N VAL A 123 2.35 22.22 2.26
CA VAL A 123 3.04 23.28 1.54
C VAL A 123 2.18 24.54 1.51
N LEU A 124 2.65 25.59 2.17
CA LEU A 124 1.96 26.89 2.19
C LEU A 124 2.28 27.66 0.91
N LEU A 125 1.35 27.62 -0.05
CA LEU A 125 1.56 28.24 -1.38
C LEU A 125 1.41 29.76 -1.36
N LYS A 126 0.63 30.34 -0.42
CA LYS A 126 0.33 31.77 -0.34
C LYS A 126 0.05 32.16 1.10
N ASN A 127 0.67 33.24 1.56
CA ASN A 127 0.46 33.81 2.90
C ASN A 127 0.63 35.34 2.86
N GLU A 128 -0.26 36.00 2.11
CA GLU A 128 -0.23 37.44 1.98
C GLU A 128 -0.56 38.10 3.31
N GLY A 129 0.19 39.14 3.64
CA GLY A 129 0.05 39.84 4.91
C GLY A 129 0.47 39.05 6.14
N SER A 130 1.18 37.90 5.96
CA SER A 130 1.65 37.06 7.07
C SER A 130 0.52 36.66 8.03
N LEU A 131 -0.65 36.30 7.49
CA LEU A 131 -1.81 35.93 8.28
C LEU A 131 -1.54 34.64 9.10
N LEU A 132 -0.77 33.71 8.56
CA LEU A 132 -0.39 32.48 9.24
C LEU A 132 1.08 32.57 9.72
N PRO A 133 1.40 32.01 10.91
CA PRO A 133 0.49 31.40 11.87
C PRO A 133 -0.42 32.46 12.54
N LEU A 134 -1.64 32.04 12.91
CA LEU A 134 -2.56 32.92 13.61
C LEU A 134 -1.98 33.31 14.97
N ALA A 135 -2.17 34.57 15.37
CA ALA A 135 -1.75 35.03 16.71
C ALA A 135 -2.60 34.35 17.80
N ALA A 136 -1.99 34.13 18.97
CA ALA A 136 -2.72 33.64 20.13
C ALA A 136 -3.93 34.53 20.48
N GLY A 137 -5.05 33.90 20.79
CA GLY A 137 -6.30 34.65 21.10
C GLY A 137 -7.07 35.14 19.86
N THR A 138 -6.63 34.82 18.63
CA THR A 138 -7.38 35.11 17.42
C THR A 138 -8.74 34.41 17.46
N LYS A 139 -9.81 35.17 17.19
CA LYS A 139 -11.16 34.60 17.05
C LYS A 139 -11.29 33.94 15.66
N VAL A 140 -11.58 32.67 15.66
CA VAL A 140 -11.70 31.86 14.42
C VAL A 140 -13.12 31.34 14.31
N ALA A 141 -13.77 31.57 13.17
CA ALA A 141 -15.02 30.90 12.81
C ALA A 141 -14.68 29.62 12.04
N VAL A 142 -15.08 28.46 12.54
CA VAL A 142 -14.94 27.17 11.88
C VAL A 142 -16.26 26.78 11.23
N ILE A 143 -16.29 26.68 9.91
CA ILE A 143 -17.51 26.45 9.12
C ILE A 143 -17.31 25.17 8.28
N GLY A 144 -18.27 24.25 8.39
CA GLY A 144 -18.28 23.00 7.63
C GLY A 144 -18.12 21.76 8.50
N ASP A 145 -18.80 20.72 8.11
CA ASP A 145 -18.87 19.47 8.87
C ASP A 145 -17.50 18.78 9.00
N PHE A 146 -16.66 18.87 7.99
CA PHE A 146 -15.36 18.17 7.97
C PHE A 146 -14.36 18.67 9.03
N ALA A 147 -14.59 19.81 9.62
CA ALA A 147 -13.78 20.26 10.74
C ALA A 147 -14.00 19.40 12.00
N LYS A 148 -15.21 18.82 12.14
CA LYS A 148 -15.62 17.97 13.26
C LYS A 148 -15.62 16.48 12.87
N ASN A 149 -16.09 16.18 11.64
CA ASN A 149 -16.20 14.84 11.10
C ASN A 149 -15.27 14.70 9.88
N PRO A 150 -13.95 14.56 10.09
CA PRO A 150 -12.99 14.64 9.00
C PRO A 150 -13.08 13.45 8.05
N ARG A 151 -12.89 13.72 6.76
CA ARG A 151 -12.58 12.71 5.76
C ARG A 151 -11.06 12.55 5.68
N TYR A 152 -10.51 11.65 6.47
CA TYR A 152 -9.05 11.46 6.59
C TYR A 152 -8.52 10.26 5.79
N GLN A 153 -9.39 9.46 5.19
CA GLN A 153 -8.99 8.29 4.39
C GLN A 153 -9.93 8.08 3.19
N GLY A 154 -9.46 7.29 2.23
CA GLY A 154 -10.28 6.85 1.10
C GLY A 154 -11.32 5.80 1.50
N ALA A 155 -11.97 5.23 0.51
CA ALA A 155 -12.95 4.16 0.66
C ALA A 155 -12.39 2.82 0.16
N GLY A 156 -13.13 1.73 0.37
CA GLY A 156 -12.75 0.39 -0.08
C GLY A 156 -11.57 -0.17 0.72
N SER A 157 -10.62 -0.77 0.05
CA SER A 157 -9.48 -1.45 0.66
C SER A 157 -8.54 -0.55 1.45
N SER A 158 -8.60 0.77 1.25
CA SER A 158 -7.83 1.75 2.03
C SER A 158 -8.47 2.13 3.37
N ALA A 159 -9.73 1.72 3.61
CA ALA A 159 -10.42 2.02 4.85
C ALA A 159 -9.86 1.20 6.01
N VAL A 160 -9.41 1.90 7.06
CA VAL A 160 -8.90 1.28 8.29
C VAL A 160 -9.60 1.86 9.52
N ASN A 161 -9.70 1.08 10.57
CA ASN A 161 -10.22 1.53 11.86
C ASN A 161 -9.09 2.23 12.61
N ALA A 162 -9.05 3.56 12.53
CA ALA A 162 -8.04 4.35 13.21
C ALA A 162 -8.23 4.26 14.74
N LEU A 163 -7.13 4.09 15.47
CA LEU A 163 -7.14 4.12 16.94
C LEU A 163 -7.41 5.52 17.48
N GLN A 164 -6.95 6.54 16.76
CA GLN A 164 -7.12 7.94 17.11
C GLN A 164 -7.22 8.77 15.83
N VAL A 165 -8.08 9.78 15.87
CA VAL A 165 -8.23 10.77 14.79
C VAL A 165 -8.21 12.17 15.42
N ASP A 166 -7.29 13.02 14.98
CA ASP A 166 -7.27 14.42 15.36
C ASP A 166 -8.16 15.22 14.41
N THR A 167 -9.13 15.94 14.96
CA THR A 167 -9.98 16.82 14.15
C THR A 167 -9.38 18.22 14.02
N LEU A 168 -9.73 18.92 12.93
CA LEU A 168 -9.33 20.32 12.78
C LEU A 168 -9.87 21.19 13.94
N LEU A 169 -11.12 20.94 14.35
CA LEU A 169 -11.76 21.68 15.43
C LEU A 169 -11.01 21.50 16.74
N ASP A 170 -10.69 20.25 17.13
CA ASP A 170 -9.96 19.98 18.37
C ASP A 170 -8.55 20.59 18.34
N SER A 171 -7.87 20.49 17.19
CA SER A 171 -6.53 21.07 17.02
C SER A 171 -6.53 22.60 17.14
N ILE A 172 -7.53 23.27 16.55
CA ILE A 172 -7.70 24.73 16.71
C ILE A 172 -8.01 25.10 18.16
N CYS A 173 -8.89 24.35 18.83
CA CYS A 173 -9.23 24.60 20.23
C CYS A 173 -8.01 24.42 21.16
N LEU A 174 -7.17 23.43 20.91
CA LEU A 174 -5.94 23.23 21.68
C LEU A 174 -4.92 24.37 21.52
N LEU A 175 -4.78 24.89 20.29
CA LEU A 175 -3.79 25.93 20.00
C LEU A 175 -4.27 27.36 20.38
N TYR A 176 -5.56 27.64 20.26
CA TYR A 176 -6.09 28.99 20.33
C TYR A 176 -7.13 29.19 21.42
N THR A 177 -7.29 28.26 22.38
CA THR A 177 -8.20 28.35 23.53
C THR A 177 -9.43 29.22 23.24
N SER A 178 -10.36 28.70 22.45
CA SER A 178 -11.64 29.39 22.25
C SER A 178 -12.64 28.86 23.25
N PRO A 179 -13.33 29.71 24.04
CA PRO A 179 -14.58 29.29 24.65
C PRO A 179 -15.52 28.93 23.49
N SER A 180 -15.86 27.63 23.37
CA SER A 180 -16.91 27.22 22.45
C SER A 180 -18.18 28.00 22.80
N PRO A 181 -18.80 28.74 21.88
CA PRO A 181 -20.18 29.12 22.10
C PRO A 181 -20.98 27.84 22.06
N ARG A 182 -21.36 27.31 23.19
CA ARG A 182 -22.46 26.38 23.23
C ARG A 182 -23.70 27.24 23.08
N ASP A 183 -24.46 26.87 22.03
CA ASP A 183 -25.79 27.34 21.62
C ASP A 183 -25.82 28.51 20.67
#